data_c4dd1ccb430038cada73b41e805e7aa7
#
_entry.id   c4dd1ccb430038cada73b41e805e7aa7
#
_cell.length_a   1.000
_cell.length_b   1.000
_cell.length_c   1.000
_cell.angle_alpha   90.00
_cell.angle_beta   90.00
_cell.angle_gamma   90.00
#
_symmetry.space_group_name_H-M   'P 1'
#
loop_
_entity.id
_entity.type
_entity.pdbx_description
1 polymer ?
#
loop_
_entity_poly.entity_id
_entity_poly.type
_entity_poly.pdbx_seq_one_letter_code
_entity_poly.pdbx_strand_id
1 'polypeptide(L)'
;MLGVIEADAVGVLPLPNPKATGDELFRLGLLYSTGQGGVPRDYVSAHMLFNLAAMRGSLEAKIYRKELSQEMDPADVAEAQRAARRWLAEG
;
A
#
# COMPACT_ATOMS: atom_id res chain seq x y z
N MET A 1 20.51 15.60 -8.56
CA MET A 1 20.16 15.37 -8.50
C MET A 1 19.37 14.55 -8.66
N LEU A 2 19.14 14.32 -8.81
CA LEU A 2 18.41 13.55 -9.13
C LEU A 2 18.52 12.25 -8.64
N GLY A 3 19.61 11.73 -8.60
CA GLY A 3 19.83 10.45 -8.14
C GLY A 3 19.18 10.18 -6.87
N VAL A 4 19.22 11.11 -6.15
CA VAL A 4 18.62 11.02 -4.90
C VAL A 4 17.26 10.54 -4.96
N ILE A 5 16.56 11.05 -5.86
CA ILE A 5 15.22 10.72 -5.99
C ILE A 5 15.02 9.32 -6.33
N GLU A 6 15.89 8.84 -7.13
CA GLU A 6 15.69 7.52 -7.48
C GLU A 6 15.93 6.66 -6.36
N ALA A 7 16.85 6.99 -5.56
CA ALA A 7 17.13 6.21 -4.42
C ALA A 7 15.87 6.07 -3.63
N ASP A 8 15.16 7.12 -3.56
CA ASP A 8 13.95 7.05 -2.85
C ASP A 8 13.03 6.12 -3.48
N ALA A 9 13.06 6.13 -4.74
CA ALA A 9 12.12 5.36 -5.43
C ALA A 9 12.45 3.91 -5.38
N VAL A 10 13.64 3.59 -5.06
CA VAL A 10 14.02 2.25 -5.03
C VAL A 10 13.17 1.49 -4.12
N GLY A 11 12.22 0.85 -4.66
CA GLY A 11 11.33 0.10 -3.88
C GLY A 11 10.57 0.97 -2.94
N VAL A 12 10.71 2.24 -3.09
CA VAL A 12 10.02 3.11 -2.21
C VAL A 12 8.98 3.83 -2.99
N LEU A 13 7.78 3.57 -2.67
CA LEU A 13 6.70 4.28 -3.28
C LEU A 13 6.38 5.47 -2.43
N PRO A 14 5.87 6.52 -3.02
CA PRO A 14 5.47 7.68 -2.23
C PRO A 14 4.47 7.24 -1.18
N LEU A 15 4.70 7.63 0.04
CA LEU A 15 3.76 7.30 1.10
C LEU A 15 2.50 8.13 0.92
N PRO A 16 1.36 7.56 1.25
CA PRO A 16 0.13 8.32 1.12
C PRO A 16 0.08 9.46 2.12
N ASN A 17 -0.71 10.45 1.79
CA ASN A 17 -0.93 11.57 2.68
C ASN A 17 -1.50 11.07 3.99
N PRO A 18 -0.98 11.50 5.14
CA PRO A 18 -1.53 11.06 6.42
C PRO A 18 -3.01 11.37 6.60
N LYS A 19 -3.53 12.31 5.84
CA LYS A 19 -4.94 12.66 5.93
C LYS A 19 -5.79 12.01 4.85
N ALA A 20 -5.22 11.09 4.10
CA ALA A 20 -5.97 10.42 3.04
C ALA A 20 -7.15 9.66 3.62
N THR A 21 -8.26 9.72 2.90
CA THR A 21 -9.46 9.00 3.32
C THR A 21 -9.31 7.52 3.01
N GLY A 22 -10.19 6.71 3.60
CA GLY A 22 -10.21 5.29 3.29
C GLY A 22 -10.41 5.04 1.82
N ASP A 23 -11.27 5.83 1.17
CA ASP A 23 -11.52 5.67 -0.25
C ASP A 23 -10.28 6.01 -1.09
N GLU A 24 -9.59 7.07 -0.73
CA GLU A 24 -8.36 7.44 -1.43
C GLU A 24 -7.28 6.37 -1.29
N LEU A 25 -7.15 5.83 -0.08
CA LEU A 25 -6.18 4.79 0.17
C LEU A 25 -6.54 3.50 -0.59
N PHE A 26 -7.83 3.19 -0.66
CA PHE A 26 -8.28 2.03 -1.39
C PHE A 26 -7.96 2.16 -2.88
N ARG A 27 -8.24 3.31 -3.46
CA ARG A 27 -7.95 3.53 -4.88
C ARG A 27 -6.46 3.41 -5.17
N LEU A 28 -5.66 3.95 -4.27
CA LEU A 28 -4.21 3.86 -4.44
C LEU A 28 -3.77 2.40 -4.36
N GLY A 29 -4.36 1.64 -3.44
CA GLY A 29 -4.07 0.22 -3.35
C GLY A 29 -4.42 -0.52 -4.64
N LEU A 30 -5.51 -0.14 -5.28
CA LEU A 30 -5.90 -0.75 -6.54
C LEU A 30 -4.85 -0.48 -7.62
N LEU A 31 -4.30 0.72 -7.66
CA LEU A 31 -3.27 1.03 -8.64
C LEU A 31 -2.07 0.12 -8.49
N TYR A 32 -1.62 -0.07 -7.26
CA TYR A 32 -0.44 -0.92 -7.04
C TYR A 32 -0.76 -2.41 -7.20
N SER A 33 -1.98 -2.82 -6.96
CA SER A 33 -2.32 -4.23 -7.12
C SER A 33 -2.47 -4.62 -8.58
N THR A 34 -2.76 -3.66 -9.44
CA THR A 34 -2.96 -3.92 -10.86
C THR A 34 -1.85 -3.39 -11.74
N GLY A 35 -1.04 -2.47 -11.23
CA GLY A 35 -0.01 -1.83 -12.05
C GLY A 35 -0.54 -0.79 -13.00
N GLN A 36 -1.75 -0.29 -12.77
CA GLN A 36 -2.34 0.71 -13.62
C GLN A 36 -1.75 2.09 -13.35
N GLY A 37 -2.00 3.01 -14.24
CA GLY A 37 -1.59 4.40 -14.02
C GLY A 37 -0.10 4.60 -14.06
N GLY A 38 0.63 3.69 -14.65
CA GLY A 38 2.08 3.83 -14.76
C GLY A 38 2.85 3.43 -13.52
N VAL A 39 2.16 2.97 -12.47
CA VAL A 39 2.88 2.53 -11.28
C VAL A 39 3.24 1.06 -11.43
N PRO A 40 4.39 0.63 -10.92
CA PRO A 40 4.74 -0.78 -10.96
C PRO A 40 3.79 -1.56 -10.06
N ARG A 41 3.44 -2.75 -10.48
CA ARG A 41 2.63 -3.62 -9.63
C ARG A 41 3.45 -4.03 -8.42
N ASP A 42 2.89 -3.84 -7.24
CA ASP A 42 3.59 -4.10 -5.99
C ASP A 42 2.59 -4.55 -4.94
N TYR A 43 2.54 -5.85 -4.71
CA TYR A 43 1.56 -6.42 -3.80
C TYR A 43 1.80 -6.03 -2.34
N VAL A 44 3.04 -5.85 -1.94
CA VAL A 44 3.32 -5.45 -0.57
C VAL A 44 2.74 -4.05 -0.32
N SER A 45 2.98 -3.13 -1.25
CA SER A 45 2.44 -1.79 -1.13
C SER A 45 0.92 -1.78 -1.22
N ALA A 46 0.37 -2.58 -2.12
CA ALA A 46 -1.09 -2.67 -2.25
C ALA A 46 -1.71 -3.19 -0.97
N HIS A 47 -1.14 -4.22 -0.38
CA HIS A 47 -1.68 -4.80 0.85
C HIS A 47 -1.60 -3.78 1.99
N MET A 48 -0.48 -3.07 2.10
CA MET A 48 -0.32 -2.02 3.09
C MET A 48 -1.42 -0.98 2.94
N LEU A 49 -1.67 -0.54 1.70
CA LEU A 49 -2.67 0.48 1.44
C LEU A 49 -4.08 -0.01 1.72
N PHE A 50 -4.39 -1.25 1.35
CA PHE A 50 -5.70 -1.82 1.67
C PHE A 50 -5.89 -1.93 3.18
N ASN A 51 -4.83 -2.27 3.89
CA ASN A 51 -4.90 -2.37 5.34
C ASN A 51 -5.20 -1.00 5.96
N LEU A 52 -4.49 0.03 5.51
CA LEU A 52 -4.74 1.38 6.00
C LEU A 52 -6.14 1.86 5.61
N ALA A 53 -6.56 1.55 4.40
CA ALA A 53 -7.88 1.94 3.94
C ALA A 53 -8.98 1.28 4.78
N ALA A 54 -8.80 0.01 5.10
CA ALA A 54 -9.75 -0.71 5.93
C ALA A 54 -9.85 -0.09 7.33
N MET A 55 -8.72 0.33 7.86
CA MET A 55 -8.68 0.97 9.17
C MET A 55 -9.40 2.32 9.15
N ARG A 56 -9.53 2.92 7.98
CA ARG A 56 -10.24 4.18 7.82
C ARG A 56 -11.62 3.99 7.24
N GLY A 57 -12.17 2.79 7.37
CA GLY A 57 -13.57 2.55 7.09
C GLY A 57 -13.91 2.00 5.72
N SER A 58 -12.92 1.68 4.90
CA SER A 58 -13.22 1.10 3.59
C SER A 58 -13.52 -0.38 3.74
N LEU A 59 -14.78 -0.74 3.59
CA LEU A 59 -15.17 -2.14 3.66
C LEU A 59 -14.64 -2.92 2.47
N GLU A 60 -14.60 -2.27 1.31
CA GLU A 60 -14.08 -2.91 0.11
C GLU A 60 -12.61 -3.27 0.28
N ALA A 61 -11.86 -2.42 0.95
CA ALA A 61 -10.45 -2.68 1.17
C ALA A 61 -10.22 -3.93 2.02
N LYS A 62 -11.13 -4.22 2.95
CA LYS A 62 -11.01 -5.44 3.74
C LYS A 62 -11.11 -6.67 2.86
N ILE A 63 -12.02 -6.64 1.92
CA ILE A 63 -12.24 -7.76 1.02
C ILE A 63 -11.03 -7.93 0.10
N TYR A 64 -10.55 -6.83 -0.47
CA TYR A 64 -9.41 -6.87 -1.37
C TYR A 64 -8.14 -7.30 -0.63
N ARG A 65 -7.96 -6.82 0.60
CA ARG A 65 -6.81 -7.22 1.41
C ARG A 65 -6.79 -8.73 1.62
N LYS A 66 -7.95 -9.30 1.94
CA LYS A 66 -8.04 -10.73 2.18
C LYS A 66 -7.72 -11.52 0.91
N GLU A 67 -8.31 -11.11 -0.20
CA GLU A 67 -8.06 -11.79 -1.46
C GLU A 67 -6.59 -11.70 -1.87
N LEU A 68 -6.01 -10.54 -1.70
CA LEU A 68 -4.62 -10.35 -2.05
C LEU A 68 -3.70 -11.19 -1.17
N SER A 69 -4.02 -11.29 0.11
CA SER A 69 -3.22 -12.10 1.03
C SER A 69 -3.15 -13.56 0.60
N GLN A 70 -4.20 -14.05 -0.05
CA GLN A 70 -4.22 -15.43 -0.49
C GLN A 70 -3.25 -15.70 -1.63
N GLU A 71 -2.86 -14.65 -2.34
CA GLU A 71 -1.92 -14.77 -3.45
C GLU A 71 -0.49 -14.40 -3.07
N MET A 72 -0.29 -13.87 -1.88
CA MET A 72 1.01 -13.40 -1.44
C MET A 72 1.68 -14.44 -0.55
N ASP A 73 3.01 -14.41 -0.52
CA ASP A 73 3.72 -15.20 0.45
C ASP A 73 3.47 -14.65 1.85
N PRO A 74 3.39 -15.51 2.86
CA PRO A 74 3.18 -15.02 4.23
C PRO A 74 4.23 -14.00 4.67
N ALA A 75 5.45 -14.13 4.20
CA ALA A 75 6.51 -13.18 4.54
C ALA A 75 6.19 -11.79 3.99
N ASP A 76 5.61 -11.75 2.79
CA ASP A 76 5.27 -10.48 2.18
C ASP A 76 4.05 -9.85 2.85
N VAL A 77 3.11 -10.66 3.30
CA VAL A 77 1.98 -10.15 4.06
C VAL A 77 2.48 -9.53 5.36
N ALA A 78 3.41 -10.21 6.03
CA ALA A 78 3.98 -9.68 7.26
C ALA A 78 4.72 -8.37 7.02
N GLU A 79 5.43 -8.28 5.89
CA GLU A 79 6.13 -7.05 5.54
C GLU A 79 5.13 -5.91 5.32
N ALA A 80 4.05 -6.18 4.63
CA ALA A 80 3.02 -5.17 4.40
C ALA A 80 2.41 -4.69 5.71
N GLN A 81 2.20 -5.60 6.64
CA GLN A 81 1.66 -5.25 7.94
C GLN A 81 2.62 -4.39 8.74
N ARG A 82 3.92 -4.71 8.67
CA ARG A 82 4.93 -3.88 9.34
C ARG A 82 4.98 -2.49 8.72
N ALA A 83 4.88 -2.42 7.40
CA ALA A 83 4.91 -1.13 6.72
C ALA A 83 3.72 -0.26 7.13
N ALA A 84 2.55 -0.87 7.26
CA ALA A 84 1.36 -0.14 7.69
C ALA A 84 1.55 0.40 9.10
N ARG A 85 2.11 -0.41 10.00
CA ARG A 85 2.34 0.04 11.37
C ARG A 85 3.35 1.18 11.42
N ARG A 86 4.40 1.10 10.60
CA ARG A 86 5.39 2.18 10.55
C ARG A 86 4.75 3.47 10.08
N TRP A 87 3.93 3.39 9.05
CA TRP A 87 3.26 4.57 8.52
C TRP A 87 2.38 5.21 9.60
N LEU A 88 1.64 4.40 10.34
CA LEU A 88 0.78 4.90 11.40
C LEU A 88 1.59 5.54 12.53
N ALA A 89 2.72 4.96 12.86
CA ALA A 89 3.55 5.50 13.92
C ALA A 89 4.20 6.81 13.55
N GLU A 90 4.54 6.97 12.27
CA GLU A 90 5.22 8.17 11.81
C GLU A 90 4.26 9.27 11.39
N GLY A 91 3.07 8.89 11.03
CA GLY A 91 2.10 9.82 10.51
C GLY A 91 1.27 10.47 11.53
#